data_f6d5a0c10a3f19f2d15df06eb4139a78
#
_entry.id   f6d5a0c10a3f19f2d15df06eb4139a78
#
_cell.length_a   1.000
_cell.length_b   1.000
_cell.length_c   1.000
_cell.angle_alpha   90.00
_cell.angle_beta   90.00
_cell.angle_gamma   90.00
#
_symmetry.space_group_name_H-M   'P 1'
#
loop_
_entity.id
_entity.type
_entity.pdbx_description
1 polymer ?
#
loop_
_entity_poly.entity_id
_entity_poly.type
_entity_poly.pdbx_seq_one_letter_code
_entity_poly.pdbx_strand_id
1 'polypeptide(L)'
;RFVDEGADFRNYTYAKYGREILNQPRQFAYQLFDQKVAHLLRDEYRIRQVTKAQSDTLEGLVAQMEGVDAEQFVQTIGEYNAAVRTDIAFDPTVKDGRRTEGLAVDKTNWANTIDEPPFMAFGVTCGITFTFGGVRIDNETRVIDTDGVAIPGLYAAGELVGGLFYFNYPGGTGLMSGAVFGRVAGRTASNGGE
;
A
#
# COMPACT_ATOMS: atom_id res chain seq x y z
N ARG A 1 -3.27 -16.74 3.90
CA ARG A 1 -3.82 -15.37 3.84
C ARG A 1 -3.72 -14.74 5.23
N PHE A 2 -3.40 -13.47 5.32
CA PHE A 2 -3.22 -12.74 6.58
C PHE A 2 -3.86 -11.35 6.58
N VAL A 3 -4.51 -10.93 5.48
CA VAL A 3 -5.16 -9.63 5.36
C VAL A 3 -6.38 -9.72 4.47
N ASP A 4 -7.40 -8.87 4.73
CA ASP A 4 -8.53 -8.65 3.83
C ASP A 4 -8.14 -7.57 2.80
N GLU A 5 -8.01 -7.97 1.56
CA GLU A 5 -7.66 -7.12 0.42
C GLU A 5 -8.88 -6.41 -0.19
N GLY A 6 -10.08 -6.78 0.25
CA GLY A 6 -11.36 -6.24 -0.21
C GLY A 6 -11.83 -5.00 0.53
N ALA A 7 -10.96 -4.34 1.28
CA ALA A 7 -11.29 -3.24 2.16
C ALA A 7 -11.79 -1.97 1.45
N ASP A 8 -12.41 -1.11 2.22
CA ASP A 8 -13.33 -0.04 1.82
C ASP A 8 -12.81 1.02 0.86
N PHE A 9 -11.57 1.44 1.01
CA PHE A 9 -11.03 2.54 0.24
C PHE A 9 -9.50 2.47 0.20
N ARG A 10 -8.93 2.59 -0.98
CA ARG A 10 -7.50 2.46 -1.22
C ARG A 10 -6.62 3.25 -0.24
N ASN A 11 -6.98 4.50 0.04
CA ASN A 11 -6.18 5.37 0.90
C ASN A 11 -6.18 4.94 2.37
N TYR A 12 -7.14 4.10 2.79
CA TYR A 12 -7.16 3.54 4.15
C TYR A 12 -6.42 2.21 4.26
N THR A 13 -6.07 1.58 3.15
CA THR A 13 -5.61 0.19 3.13
C THR A 13 -4.12 0.04 2.86
N TYR A 14 -3.50 0.92 2.07
CA TYR A 14 -2.09 0.74 1.71
C TYR A 14 -1.15 0.82 2.94
N ALA A 15 -1.36 1.75 3.85
CA ALA A 15 -0.58 1.85 5.09
C ALA A 15 -0.83 0.67 6.03
N LYS A 16 -2.08 0.16 6.08
CA LYS A 16 -2.46 -1.06 6.82
C LYS A 16 -1.69 -2.26 6.28
N TYR A 17 -1.69 -2.47 4.96
CA TYR A 17 -1.05 -3.64 4.35
C TYR A 17 0.46 -3.65 4.55
N GLY A 18 1.12 -2.51 4.46
CA GLY A 18 2.53 -2.39 4.77
C GLY A 18 2.87 -2.90 6.17
N ARG A 19 2.07 -2.54 7.18
CA ARG A 19 2.21 -3.02 8.55
C ARG A 19 2.01 -4.53 8.66
N GLU A 20 0.97 -5.07 8.01
CA GLU A 20 0.71 -6.51 8.03
C GLU A 20 1.83 -7.31 7.35
N ILE A 21 2.46 -6.75 6.30
CA ILE A 21 3.62 -7.36 5.66
C ILE A 21 4.84 -7.34 6.60
N LEU A 22 5.06 -6.26 7.35
CA LEU A 22 6.16 -6.21 8.34
C LEU A 22 6.03 -7.29 9.43
N ASN A 23 4.81 -7.74 9.74
CA ASN A 23 4.55 -8.81 10.69
C ASN A 23 4.77 -10.22 10.09
N GLN A 24 4.95 -10.35 8.76
CA GLN A 24 5.18 -11.64 8.14
C GLN A 24 6.66 -12.08 8.25
N PRO A 25 6.92 -13.39 8.17
CA PRO A 25 8.30 -13.90 8.15
C PRO A 25 9.14 -13.18 7.08
N ARG A 26 10.34 -12.74 7.47
CA ARG A 26 11.28 -11.99 6.59
C ARG A 26 10.73 -10.66 6.08
N GLN A 27 9.60 -10.18 6.62
CA GLN A 27 8.92 -8.93 6.22
C GLN A 27 8.59 -8.90 4.72
N PHE A 28 8.14 -10.04 4.22
CA PHE A 28 7.90 -10.28 2.82
C PHE A 28 6.61 -11.07 2.61
N ALA A 29 5.93 -10.81 1.49
CA ALA A 29 4.72 -11.53 1.10
C ALA A 29 4.62 -11.65 -0.43
N TYR A 30 3.70 -12.48 -0.90
CA TYR A 30 3.37 -12.57 -2.33
C TYR A 30 1.92 -12.15 -2.56
N GLN A 31 1.71 -11.34 -3.60
CA GLN A 31 0.39 -11.08 -4.16
C GLN A 31 0.16 -12.06 -5.30
N LEU A 32 -0.96 -12.79 -5.24
CA LEU A 32 -1.35 -13.76 -6.25
C LEU A 32 -2.44 -13.23 -7.16
N PHE A 33 -2.28 -13.50 -8.46
CA PHE A 33 -3.27 -13.20 -9.49
C PHE A 33 -3.30 -14.35 -10.51
N ASP A 34 -4.43 -14.46 -11.19
CA ASP A 34 -4.56 -15.29 -12.38
C ASP A 34 -4.84 -14.45 -13.64
N GLN A 35 -5.00 -15.11 -14.77
CA GLN A 35 -5.20 -14.44 -16.04
C GLN A 35 -6.47 -13.57 -16.10
N LYS A 36 -7.53 -13.95 -15.36
CA LYS A 36 -8.80 -13.20 -15.35
C LYS A 36 -8.64 -11.73 -15.00
N VAL A 37 -7.72 -11.42 -14.10
CA VAL A 37 -7.52 -10.06 -13.58
C VAL A 37 -6.22 -9.40 -14.05
N ALA A 38 -5.44 -10.05 -14.90
CA ALA A 38 -4.16 -9.55 -15.40
C ALA A 38 -4.29 -8.17 -16.07
N HIS A 39 -5.40 -7.90 -16.76
CA HIS A 39 -5.69 -6.64 -17.44
C HIS A 39 -5.97 -5.47 -16.46
N LEU A 40 -6.32 -5.76 -15.21
CA LEU A 40 -6.55 -4.78 -14.14
C LEU A 40 -5.27 -4.38 -13.40
N LEU A 41 -4.18 -5.13 -13.59
CA LEU A 41 -2.90 -4.82 -12.96
C LEU A 41 -2.34 -3.51 -13.53
N ARG A 42 -1.89 -2.64 -12.64
CA ARG A 42 -1.28 -1.35 -12.97
C ARG A 42 0.08 -1.54 -13.65
N ASP A 43 0.59 -0.47 -14.25
CA ASP A 43 1.86 -0.52 -15.00
C ASP A 43 3.06 -0.86 -14.12
N GLU A 44 3.01 -0.57 -12.82
CA GLU A 44 4.04 -0.93 -11.85
C GLU A 44 4.29 -2.46 -11.76
N TYR A 45 3.30 -3.29 -12.08
CA TYR A 45 3.46 -4.75 -12.16
C TYR A 45 4.13 -5.22 -13.46
N ARG A 46 4.40 -4.33 -14.40
CA ARG A 46 4.99 -4.62 -15.72
C ARG A 46 6.42 -4.09 -15.88
N ILE A 47 6.95 -3.39 -14.88
CA ILE A 47 8.32 -2.89 -14.92
C ILE A 47 9.34 -4.03 -14.81
N ARG A 48 10.54 -3.83 -15.38
CA ARG A 48 11.60 -4.84 -15.41
C ARG A 48 12.07 -5.27 -14.01
N GLN A 49 12.01 -4.38 -13.04
CA GLN A 49 12.53 -4.59 -11.68
C GLN A 49 11.55 -5.34 -10.76
N VAL A 50 10.35 -5.65 -11.21
CA VAL A 50 9.38 -6.35 -10.37
C VAL A 50 9.82 -7.80 -10.10
N THR A 51 9.73 -8.23 -8.85
CA THR A 51 9.91 -9.64 -8.49
C THR A 51 8.65 -10.40 -8.85
N LYS A 52 8.71 -11.18 -9.93
CA LYS A 52 7.58 -11.92 -10.48
C LYS A 52 7.92 -13.38 -10.72
N ALA A 53 7.04 -14.27 -10.27
CA ALA A 53 6.95 -15.67 -10.70
C ALA A 53 5.71 -15.86 -11.58
N GLN A 54 5.77 -16.76 -12.55
CA GLN A 54 4.64 -17.07 -13.43
C GLN A 54 4.69 -18.54 -13.87
N SER A 55 3.53 -19.19 -13.90
CA SER A 55 3.41 -20.58 -14.35
C SER A 55 1.97 -20.89 -14.77
N ASP A 56 1.81 -21.93 -15.59
CA ASP A 56 0.49 -22.46 -15.97
C ASP A 56 -0.09 -23.43 -14.92
N THR A 57 0.68 -23.78 -13.88
CA THR A 57 0.23 -24.58 -12.74
C THR A 57 0.59 -23.93 -11.42
N LEU A 58 -0.18 -24.20 -10.37
CA LEU A 58 0.09 -23.69 -9.02
C LEU A 58 1.37 -24.28 -8.45
N GLU A 59 1.64 -25.54 -8.71
CA GLU A 59 2.87 -26.22 -8.30
C GLU A 59 4.11 -25.61 -8.98
N GLY A 60 4.01 -25.34 -10.28
CA GLY A 60 5.07 -24.67 -11.05
C GLY A 60 5.26 -23.20 -10.63
N LEU A 61 4.19 -22.53 -10.13
CA LEU A 61 4.29 -21.21 -9.58
C LEU A 61 5.02 -21.21 -8.24
N VAL A 62 4.58 -22.05 -7.29
CA VAL A 62 5.18 -22.07 -5.94
C VAL A 62 6.62 -22.55 -5.95
N ALA A 63 7.03 -23.40 -6.90
CA ALA A 63 8.42 -23.79 -7.08
C ALA A 63 9.39 -22.62 -7.38
N GLN A 64 8.86 -21.49 -7.84
CA GLN A 64 9.59 -20.23 -8.09
C GLN A 64 9.51 -19.25 -6.92
N MET A 65 8.74 -19.56 -5.87
CA MET A 65 8.47 -18.66 -4.75
C MET A 65 9.35 -19.03 -3.55
N GLU A 66 10.26 -18.15 -3.19
CA GLU A 66 11.19 -18.41 -2.08
C GLU A 66 10.49 -18.38 -0.72
N GLY A 67 10.73 -19.39 0.10
CA GLY A 67 10.26 -19.44 1.49
C GLY A 67 8.77 -19.74 1.65
N VAL A 68 8.13 -20.29 0.62
CA VAL A 68 6.73 -20.72 0.64
C VAL A 68 6.65 -22.25 0.69
N ASP A 69 5.86 -22.77 1.62
CA ASP A 69 5.54 -24.19 1.68
C ASP A 69 4.57 -24.56 0.54
N ALA A 70 4.97 -25.48 -0.32
CA ALA A 70 4.23 -25.80 -1.55
C ALA A 70 2.88 -26.48 -1.28
N GLU A 71 2.82 -27.38 -0.32
CA GLU A 71 1.61 -28.12 0.02
C GLU A 71 0.58 -27.17 0.66
N GLN A 72 1.02 -26.38 1.64
CA GLN A 72 0.19 -25.39 2.30
C GLN A 72 -0.28 -24.29 1.33
N PHE A 73 0.55 -23.92 0.34
CA PHE A 73 0.16 -22.96 -0.70
C PHE A 73 -1.00 -23.46 -1.54
N VAL A 74 -0.89 -24.67 -2.11
CA VAL A 74 -1.94 -25.26 -2.94
C VAL A 74 -3.22 -25.47 -2.14
N GLN A 75 -3.11 -25.96 -0.90
CA GLN A 75 -4.25 -26.09 0.01
C GLN A 75 -4.93 -24.73 0.26
N THR A 76 -4.15 -23.68 0.56
CA THR A 76 -4.70 -22.32 0.80
C THR A 76 -5.46 -21.78 -0.41
N ILE A 77 -4.97 -22.01 -1.62
CA ILE A 77 -5.68 -21.59 -2.85
C ILE A 77 -6.97 -22.40 -3.04
N GLY A 78 -6.93 -23.70 -2.76
CA GLY A 78 -8.13 -24.56 -2.81
C GLY A 78 -9.22 -24.11 -1.82
N GLU A 79 -8.84 -23.86 -0.57
CA GLU A 79 -9.75 -23.34 0.46
C GLU A 79 -10.31 -21.96 0.08
N TYR A 80 -9.45 -21.07 -0.42
CA TYR A 80 -9.87 -19.75 -0.89
C TYR A 80 -10.89 -19.87 -2.03
N ASN A 81 -10.60 -20.66 -3.05
CA ASN A 81 -11.49 -20.86 -4.20
C ASN A 81 -12.87 -21.42 -3.79
N ALA A 82 -12.88 -22.38 -2.86
CA ALA A 82 -14.11 -22.96 -2.32
C ALA A 82 -14.95 -21.96 -1.52
N ALA A 83 -14.31 -20.97 -0.90
CA ALA A 83 -14.96 -19.95 -0.07
C ALA A 83 -15.54 -18.77 -0.88
N VAL A 84 -15.18 -18.62 -2.16
CA VAL A 84 -15.62 -17.50 -3.00
C VAL A 84 -17.11 -17.58 -3.31
N ARG A 85 -17.86 -16.52 -3.04
CA ARG A 85 -19.28 -16.35 -3.43
C ARG A 85 -19.38 -16.02 -4.92
N THR A 86 -19.43 -17.06 -5.75
CA THR A 86 -19.50 -16.93 -7.22
C THR A 86 -20.86 -16.48 -7.73
N ASP A 87 -21.89 -16.53 -6.89
CA ASP A 87 -23.24 -16.04 -7.18
C ASP A 87 -23.34 -14.50 -7.17
N ILE A 88 -22.33 -13.79 -6.66
CA ILE A 88 -22.24 -12.33 -6.67
C ILE A 88 -21.39 -11.91 -7.88
N ALA A 89 -21.91 -11.01 -8.72
CA ALA A 89 -21.19 -10.54 -9.91
C ALA A 89 -19.92 -9.76 -9.52
N PHE A 90 -18.83 -9.98 -10.25
CA PHE A 90 -17.59 -9.22 -10.07
C PHE A 90 -17.68 -7.88 -10.78
N ASP A 91 -17.43 -6.78 -10.04
CA ASP A 91 -17.31 -5.44 -10.59
C ASP A 91 -16.14 -4.69 -9.91
N PRO A 92 -14.99 -4.49 -10.59
CA PRO A 92 -13.83 -3.81 -10.02
C PRO A 92 -14.04 -2.30 -9.81
N THR A 93 -15.14 -1.73 -10.30
CA THR A 93 -15.39 -0.27 -10.25
C THR A 93 -16.16 0.17 -9.01
N VAL A 94 -16.84 -0.76 -8.34
CA VAL A 94 -17.62 -0.51 -7.12
C VAL A 94 -17.24 -1.51 -6.03
N LYS A 95 -17.68 -1.30 -4.81
CA LYS A 95 -17.66 -2.35 -3.78
C LYS A 95 -18.74 -3.37 -4.13
N ASP A 96 -18.36 -4.45 -4.76
CA ASP A 96 -19.29 -5.42 -5.32
C ASP A 96 -19.88 -6.39 -4.29
N GLY A 97 -19.28 -6.45 -3.09
CA GLY A 97 -19.68 -7.41 -2.06
C GLY A 97 -19.37 -8.88 -2.42
N ARG A 98 -18.71 -9.13 -3.54
CA ARG A 98 -18.24 -10.46 -3.92
C ARG A 98 -17.11 -10.87 -2.99
N ARG A 99 -17.42 -11.74 -2.06
CA ARG A 99 -16.60 -12.06 -0.90
C ARG A 99 -16.27 -13.54 -0.78
N THR A 100 -15.41 -13.87 0.15
CA THR A 100 -15.27 -15.24 0.66
C THR A 100 -16.07 -15.38 1.95
N GLU A 101 -16.42 -16.63 2.31
CA GLU A 101 -17.11 -16.95 3.54
C GLU A 101 -16.50 -18.19 4.20
N GLY A 102 -16.14 -18.06 5.47
CA GLY A 102 -15.66 -19.16 6.31
C GLY A 102 -14.15 -19.33 6.40
N LEU A 103 -13.37 -18.39 5.90
CA LEU A 103 -11.93 -18.38 6.08
C LEU A 103 -11.54 -17.70 7.40
N ALA A 104 -10.37 -17.99 7.92
CA ALA A 104 -9.84 -17.28 9.09
C ALA A 104 -9.75 -15.75 8.88
N VAL A 105 -9.48 -15.33 7.65
CA VAL A 105 -9.58 -13.95 7.21
C VAL A 105 -10.35 -13.94 5.89
N ASP A 106 -11.61 -13.55 5.93
CA ASP A 106 -12.41 -13.40 4.72
C ASP A 106 -12.00 -12.20 3.88
N LYS A 107 -12.27 -12.24 2.58
CA LYS A 107 -12.14 -11.12 1.66
C LYS A 107 -13.52 -10.50 1.45
N THR A 108 -13.67 -9.20 1.68
CA THR A 108 -14.98 -8.54 1.73
C THR A 108 -15.53 -8.09 0.38
N ASN A 109 -14.65 -7.80 -0.59
CA ASN A 109 -15.02 -7.40 -1.96
C ASN A 109 -14.05 -8.01 -2.97
N TRP A 110 -14.46 -8.07 -4.22
CA TRP A 110 -13.64 -8.46 -5.38
C TRP A 110 -12.98 -9.85 -5.25
N ALA A 111 -13.66 -10.77 -4.59
CA ALA A 111 -13.18 -12.14 -4.46
C ALA A 111 -13.44 -12.91 -5.75
N ASN A 112 -12.38 -13.19 -6.51
CA ASN A 112 -12.42 -14.13 -7.64
C ASN A 112 -11.67 -15.40 -7.29
N THR A 113 -12.12 -16.52 -7.84
CA THR A 113 -11.34 -17.77 -7.82
C THR A 113 -10.00 -17.57 -8.54
N ILE A 114 -8.98 -18.28 -8.13
CA ILE A 114 -7.66 -18.31 -8.77
C ILE A 114 -7.55 -19.67 -9.46
N ASP A 115 -8.01 -19.75 -10.72
CA ASP A 115 -8.21 -21.01 -11.45
C ASP A 115 -7.96 -20.91 -12.97
N GLU A 116 -7.63 -19.73 -13.51
CA GLU A 116 -7.30 -19.56 -14.93
C GLU A 116 -5.81 -19.21 -15.14
N PRO A 117 -5.02 -20.15 -15.72
CA PRO A 117 -3.61 -19.87 -16.01
C PRO A 117 -3.45 -18.81 -17.13
N PRO A 118 -2.26 -18.15 -17.22
CA PRO A 118 -1.14 -18.31 -16.31
C PRO A 118 -1.38 -17.66 -14.94
N PHE A 119 -0.91 -18.35 -13.90
CA PHE A 119 -0.87 -17.81 -12.54
C PHE A 119 0.36 -16.92 -12.35
N MET A 120 0.20 -15.86 -11.58
CA MET A 120 1.25 -14.87 -11.33
C MET A 120 1.38 -14.60 -9.84
N ALA A 121 2.62 -14.56 -9.34
CA ALA A 121 2.93 -14.13 -7.99
C ALA A 121 3.93 -12.98 -8.01
N PHE A 122 3.61 -11.90 -7.29
CA PHE A 122 4.46 -10.73 -7.18
C PHE A 122 4.97 -10.62 -5.76
N GLY A 123 6.30 -10.62 -5.59
CA GLY A 123 6.95 -10.39 -4.30
C GLY A 123 6.78 -8.94 -3.86
N VAL A 124 6.33 -8.75 -2.63
CA VAL A 124 6.10 -7.43 -2.05
C VAL A 124 6.67 -7.33 -0.63
N THR A 125 7.14 -6.14 -0.31
CA THR A 125 7.54 -5.76 1.05
C THR A 125 6.96 -4.40 1.40
N CYS A 126 7.12 -3.97 2.66
CA CYS A 126 6.74 -2.63 3.07
C CYS A 126 7.68 -1.61 2.46
N GLY A 127 7.13 -0.56 1.86
CA GLY A 127 7.86 0.61 1.38
C GLY A 127 7.51 1.86 2.20
N ILE A 128 8.32 2.89 2.08
CA ILE A 128 8.05 4.22 2.63
C ILE A 128 7.48 5.09 1.51
N THR A 129 6.24 5.55 1.70
CA THR A 129 5.58 6.43 0.74
C THR A 129 5.69 7.89 1.16
N PHE A 130 5.61 8.15 2.46
CA PHE A 130 5.61 9.49 3.03
C PHE A 130 6.11 9.46 4.48
N THR A 131 6.96 10.39 4.86
CA THR A 131 7.43 10.53 6.24
C THR A 131 6.50 11.47 7.04
N PHE A 132 6.25 11.14 8.32
CA PHE A 132 5.44 11.97 9.22
C PHE A 132 6.30 12.76 10.23
N GLY A 133 7.49 12.27 10.49
CA GLY A 133 8.51 13.00 11.23
C GLY A 133 9.19 14.05 10.37
N GLY A 134 9.83 15.01 11.02
CA GLY A 134 10.56 16.08 10.33
C GLY A 134 10.80 17.26 11.22
N VAL A 135 11.24 18.37 10.65
CA VAL A 135 11.49 19.60 11.39
C VAL A 135 10.18 20.23 11.85
N ARG A 136 10.18 20.80 13.03
CA ARG A 136 9.07 21.58 13.57
C ARG A 136 9.10 22.98 12.99
N ILE A 137 7.96 23.52 12.60
CA ILE A 137 7.81 24.90 12.13
C ILE A 137 6.71 25.62 12.88
N ASP A 138 6.76 26.96 12.87
CA ASP A 138 5.67 27.83 13.29
C ASP A 138 4.71 28.15 12.12
N ASN A 139 3.73 29.02 12.37
CA ASN A 139 2.74 29.42 11.36
C ASN A 139 3.34 30.29 10.21
N GLU A 140 4.55 30.76 10.38
CA GLU A 140 5.32 31.52 9.38
C GLU A 140 6.38 30.66 8.70
N THR A 141 6.34 29.34 8.97
CA THR A 141 7.24 28.32 8.43
C THR A 141 8.69 28.43 8.85
N ARG A 142 8.98 29.20 9.91
CA ARG A 142 10.31 29.24 10.52
C ARG A 142 10.57 27.93 11.24
N VAL A 143 11.75 27.36 11.06
CA VAL A 143 12.16 26.16 11.77
C VAL A 143 12.38 26.46 13.24
N ILE A 144 11.79 25.64 14.11
CA ILE A 144 11.87 25.78 15.57
C ILE A 144 12.90 24.78 16.09
N ASP A 145 13.82 25.26 16.92
CA ASP A 145 14.83 24.45 17.60
C ASP A 145 14.24 23.62 18.76
N THR A 146 15.12 22.92 19.48
CA THR A 146 14.75 22.10 20.64
C THR A 146 14.28 22.91 21.86
N ASP A 147 14.65 24.18 21.96
CA ASP A 147 14.25 25.07 23.02
C ASP A 147 12.95 25.82 22.71
N GLY A 148 12.38 25.60 21.52
CA GLY A 148 11.13 26.20 21.07
C GLY A 148 11.33 27.58 20.44
N VAL A 149 12.54 27.93 20.06
CA VAL A 149 12.90 29.23 19.47
C VAL A 149 13.04 29.08 17.95
N ALA A 150 12.55 30.07 17.20
CA ALA A 150 12.72 30.10 15.75
C ALA A 150 14.20 30.34 15.38
N ILE A 151 14.72 29.47 14.49
CA ILE A 151 16.07 29.63 13.96
C ILE A 151 16.05 30.77 12.91
N PRO A 152 16.78 31.87 13.12
CA PRO A 152 16.73 32.99 12.19
C PRO A 152 17.17 32.62 10.78
N GLY A 153 16.36 33.01 9.78
CA GLY A 153 16.67 32.79 8.37
C GLY A 153 16.45 31.33 7.87
N LEU A 154 15.97 30.41 8.73
CA LEU A 154 15.72 29.02 8.34
C LEU A 154 14.21 28.74 8.25
N TYR A 155 13.78 28.32 7.07
CA TYR A 155 12.39 27.97 6.76
C TYR A 155 12.30 26.56 6.22
N ALA A 156 11.15 25.89 6.41
CA ALA A 156 10.91 24.57 5.84
C ALA A 156 9.48 24.39 5.34
N ALA A 157 9.32 23.59 4.29
CA ALA A 157 8.03 23.25 3.70
C ALA A 157 8.07 21.85 3.05
N GLY A 158 6.91 21.26 2.83
CA GLY A 158 6.77 19.94 2.20
C GLY A 158 6.96 18.78 3.17
N GLU A 159 7.35 17.63 2.65
CA GLU A 159 7.48 16.39 3.43
C GLU A 159 8.50 16.48 4.57
N LEU A 160 9.50 17.36 4.43
CA LEU A 160 10.49 17.65 5.47
C LEU A 160 9.87 18.16 6.78
N VAL A 161 8.67 18.76 6.72
CA VAL A 161 7.97 19.29 7.90
C VAL A 161 7.22 18.18 8.61
N GLY A 162 7.55 17.92 9.87
CA GLY A 162 6.88 16.97 10.73
C GLY A 162 5.66 17.52 11.45
N GLY A 163 4.85 16.60 12.01
CA GLY A 163 3.75 16.94 12.91
C GLY A 163 2.42 17.32 12.24
N LEU A 164 2.36 17.34 10.90
CA LEU A 164 1.11 17.60 10.17
C LEU A 164 0.24 16.34 10.04
N PHE A 165 0.86 15.19 9.96
CA PHE A 165 0.19 13.91 9.79
C PHE A 165 0.66 12.91 10.84
N TYR A 166 -0.20 11.96 11.15
CA TYR A 166 0.10 10.86 12.05
C TYR A 166 -0.55 9.58 11.55
N PHE A 167 0.24 8.53 11.39
CA PHE A 167 -0.22 7.19 11.02
C PHE A 167 -0.72 7.02 9.58
N ASN A 168 -1.42 8.00 9.03
CA ASN A 168 -1.90 8.05 7.65
C ASN A 168 -2.15 9.52 7.26
N TYR A 169 -2.38 9.75 5.97
CA TYR A 169 -2.70 11.08 5.44
C TYR A 169 -3.71 10.98 4.27
N PRO A 170 -4.63 11.94 4.11
CA PRO A 170 -5.53 11.98 2.96
C PRO A 170 -4.76 12.18 1.65
N GLY A 171 -5.24 11.52 0.57
CA GLY A 171 -4.63 11.64 -0.74
C GLY A 171 -4.51 13.08 -1.21
N GLY A 172 -3.33 13.47 -1.70
CA GLY A 172 -3.03 14.82 -2.18
C GLY A 172 -2.59 15.82 -1.10
N THR A 173 -2.78 15.54 0.19
CA THR A 173 -2.46 16.51 1.26
C THR A 173 -0.96 16.72 1.45
N GLY A 174 -0.13 15.73 1.15
CA GLY A 174 1.33 15.91 1.15
C GLY A 174 1.77 16.94 0.12
N LEU A 175 1.24 16.88 -1.11
CA LEU A 175 1.50 17.87 -2.16
C LEU A 175 0.98 19.26 -1.75
N MET A 176 -0.24 19.33 -1.21
CA MET A 176 -0.84 20.60 -0.77
C MET A 176 -0.11 21.21 0.40
N SER A 177 0.39 20.41 1.33
CA SER A 177 1.28 20.88 2.41
C SER A 177 2.51 21.61 1.83
N GLY A 178 3.19 20.97 0.85
CA GLY A 178 4.31 21.60 0.16
C GLY A 178 3.96 22.93 -0.53
N ALA A 179 2.82 22.97 -1.22
CA ALA A 179 2.36 24.17 -1.93
C ALA A 179 2.00 25.31 -0.98
N VAL A 180 1.24 25.04 0.08
CA VAL A 180 0.77 26.04 1.04
C VAL A 180 1.95 26.58 1.86
N PHE A 181 2.70 25.71 2.52
CA PHE A 181 3.81 26.13 3.37
C PHE A 181 4.98 26.68 2.56
N GLY A 182 5.24 26.19 1.34
CA GLY A 182 6.23 26.78 0.44
C GLY A 182 5.89 28.22 0.05
N ARG A 183 4.60 28.52 -0.20
CA ARG A 183 4.14 29.89 -0.44
C ARG A 183 4.32 30.79 0.79
N VAL A 184 3.99 30.28 1.98
CA VAL A 184 4.18 31.02 3.23
C VAL A 184 5.67 31.30 3.47
N ALA A 185 6.52 30.27 3.36
CA ALA A 185 7.98 30.39 3.51
C ALA A 185 8.57 31.45 2.59
N GLY A 186 8.22 31.41 1.29
CA GLY A 186 8.68 32.39 0.31
C GLY A 186 8.27 33.83 0.68
N ARG A 187 7.03 34.02 1.13
CA ARG A 187 6.55 35.32 1.57
C ARG A 187 7.27 35.82 2.84
N THR A 188 7.40 34.96 3.85
CA THR A 188 8.07 35.33 5.11
C THR A 188 9.54 35.66 4.87
N ALA A 189 10.25 34.83 4.10
CA ALA A 189 11.65 35.08 3.76
C ALA A 189 11.86 36.38 2.99
N SER A 190 10.96 36.72 2.03
CA SER A 190 11.05 37.96 1.24
C SER A 190 10.79 39.23 2.05
N ASN A 191 10.03 39.12 3.16
CA ASN A 191 9.73 40.25 4.04
C ASN A 191 10.77 40.43 5.14
N GLY A 192 11.91 39.74 5.08
CA GLY A 192 13.02 39.92 6.02
C GLY A 192 12.95 39.07 7.30
N GLY A 193 11.91 38.22 7.43
CA GLY A 193 11.84 37.26 8.54
C GLY A 193 11.75 37.88 9.94
N GLU A 194 11.17 39.10 10.08
CA GLU A 194 10.91 39.75 11.37
C GLU A 194 9.91 38.95 12.23
#